data_decaf537389941e0fca6f094d51ba4c7
#
_entry.id   decaf537389941e0fca6f094d51ba4c7
#
_cell.length_a   1.000
_cell.length_b   1.000
_cell.length_c   1.000
_cell.angle_alpha   90.00
_cell.angle_beta   90.00
_cell.angle_gamma   90.00
#
_symmetry.space_group_name_H-M   'P 1'
#
loop_
_entity.id
_entity.type
_entity.pdbx_description
1 polymer ?
#
loop_
_entity_poly.entity_id
_entity_poly.type
_entity_poly.pdbx_seq_one_letter_code
_entity_poly.pdbx_strand_id
1 'polypeptide(L)'
;MYIDTASDIIEQTVSGFNTTIFAYGQTSSGKTHTMYGTASETGVIGMAVEQLFHAVEETPDRRFLMNVSYMEIYNEMVNDLLCDSKSRPAGGLKVRENEEGFYVEDLIQKTVTSAEEIHRYLLCTIRLYS
;
A
#
# COMPACT_ATOMS: atom_id res chain seq x y z
N MET A 1 5.72 13.01 14.32
CA MET A 1 6.09 12.97 12.87
C MET A 1 4.96 12.43 11.99
N TYR A 2 4.31 11.32 12.30
CA TYR A 2 3.15 10.84 11.51
C TYR A 2 1.96 11.82 11.58
N ILE A 3 1.57 12.23 12.78
CA ILE A 3 0.38 13.06 13.04
C ILE A 3 0.42 14.38 12.28
N ASP A 4 1.58 15.00 12.13
CA ASP A 4 1.70 16.32 11.49
C ASP A 4 1.83 16.27 9.96
N THR A 5 2.10 15.10 9.38
CA THR A 5 2.45 15.01 7.95
C THR A 5 1.53 14.07 7.16
N ALA A 6 1.08 12.98 7.74
CA ALA A 6 0.32 11.94 7.02
C ALA A 6 -1.18 11.98 7.33
N SER A 7 -1.58 12.47 8.50
CA SER A 7 -3.00 12.53 8.90
C SER A 7 -3.84 13.34 7.94
N ASP A 8 -3.40 14.55 7.60
CA ASP A 8 -4.12 15.44 6.66
C ASP A 8 -4.25 14.82 5.26
N ILE A 9 -3.23 14.02 4.86
CA ILE A 9 -3.23 13.32 3.57
C ILE A 9 -4.33 12.25 3.53
N ILE A 10 -4.54 11.52 4.62
CA ILE A 10 -5.60 10.50 4.71
C ILE A 10 -6.98 11.14 4.66
N GLU A 11 -7.20 12.26 5.36
CA GLU A 11 -8.47 13.00 5.30
C GLU A 11 -8.77 13.50 3.87
N GLN A 12 -7.77 13.99 3.17
CA GLN A 12 -7.92 14.37 1.76
C GLN A 12 -8.27 13.17 0.88
N THR A 13 -7.68 11.98 1.14
CA THR A 13 -8.00 10.74 0.41
C THR A 13 -9.47 10.37 0.58
N VAL A 14 -10.00 10.40 1.79
CA VAL A 14 -11.42 10.12 2.07
C VAL A 14 -12.34 11.17 1.43
N SER A 15 -11.86 12.39 1.28
CA SER A 15 -12.57 13.48 0.57
C SER A 15 -12.56 13.33 -0.96
N GLY A 16 -11.81 12.36 -1.52
CA GLY A 16 -11.79 12.02 -2.94
C GLY A 16 -10.56 12.52 -3.71
N PHE A 17 -9.52 12.99 -3.04
CA PHE A 17 -8.27 13.37 -3.68
C PHE A 17 -7.32 12.18 -3.84
N ASN A 18 -6.59 12.13 -4.95
CA ASN A 18 -5.46 11.22 -5.11
C ASN A 18 -4.28 11.72 -4.30
N THR A 19 -3.78 10.90 -3.39
CA THR A 19 -2.68 11.26 -2.50
C THR A 19 -1.57 10.22 -2.56
N THR A 20 -0.34 10.64 -2.24
CA THR A 20 0.82 9.77 -2.25
C THR A 20 1.71 10.07 -1.05
N ILE A 21 2.16 9.02 -0.36
CA ILE A 21 3.18 9.09 0.68
C ILE A 21 4.38 8.26 0.20
N PHE A 22 5.57 8.84 0.21
CA PHE A 22 6.78 8.13 -0.16
C PHE A 22 7.95 8.43 0.80
N ALA A 23 8.83 7.45 0.98
CA ALA A 23 10.08 7.59 1.70
C ALA A 23 11.24 7.62 0.71
N TYR A 24 12.07 8.66 0.80
CA TYR A 24 13.25 8.83 -0.06
C TYR A 24 14.54 8.81 0.76
N GLY A 25 15.58 8.23 0.20
CA GLY A 25 16.90 8.15 0.83
C GLY A 25 17.74 6.99 0.28
N GLN A 26 19.02 6.99 0.58
CA GLN A 26 19.93 5.90 0.20
C GLN A 26 19.58 4.57 0.88
N THR A 27 20.18 3.47 0.43
CA THR A 27 20.08 2.17 1.10
C THR A 27 20.53 2.30 2.56
N SER A 28 19.83 1.62 3.46
CA SER A 28 20.06 1.67 4.92
C SER A 28 19.80 3.02 5.60
N SER A 29 19.11 3.96 4.95
CA SER A 29 18.70 5.24 5.55
C SER A 29 17.47 5.16 6.47
N GLY A 30 16.89 3.98 6.66
CA GLY A 30 15.72 3.78 7.51
C GLY A 30 14.37 3.87 6.81
N LYS A 31 14.31 3.95 5.46
CA LYS A 31 13.04 4.01 4.72
C LYS A 31 12.07 2.89 5.10
N THR A 32 12.55 1.65 5.12
CA THR A 32 11.76 0.48 5.47
C THR A 32 11.26 0.56 6.91
N HIS A 33 12.13 0.95 7.84
CA HIS A 33 11.77 1.16 9.24
C HIS A 33 10.67 2.23 9.38
N THR A 34 10.80 3.36 8.69
CA THR A 34 9.80 4.43 8.73
C THR A 34 8.46 3.97 8.16
N MET A 35 8.46 3.27 7.02
CA MET A 35 7.23 2.88 6.33
C MET A 35 6.53 1.70 7.01
N TYR A 36 7.26 0.64 7.36
CA TYR A 36 6.68 -0.59 7.94
C TYR A 36 6.71 -0.63 9.46
N GLY A 37 7.65 0.08 10.09
CA GLY A 37 7.88 0.01 11.53
C GLY A 37 8.71 -1.22 11.95
N THR A 38 8.56 -1.57 13.21
CA THR A 38 9.19 -2.74 13.86
C THR A 38 8.14 -3.55 14.62
N ALA A 39 8.57 -4.60 15.31
CA ALA A 39 7.68 -5.36 16.21
C ALA A 39 7.13 -4.52 17.39
N SER A 40 7.79 -3.43 17.74
CA SER A 40 7.41 -2.56 18.86
C SER A 40 6.85 -1.19 18.43
N GLU A 41 7.02 -0.81 17.16
CA GLU A 41 6.63 0.50 16.65
C GLU A 41 5.92 0.36 15.30
N THR A 42 4.69 0.86 15.22
CA THR A 42 3.92 0.87 13.97
C THR A 42 4.49 1.90 13.01
N GLY A 43 4.76 1.51 11.76
CA GLY A 43 5.23 2.41 10.72
C GLY A 43 4.10 3.23 10.08
N VAL A 44 4.49 4.12 9.17
CA VAL A 44 3.56 5.04 8.46
C VAL A 44 2.43 4.30 7.76
N ILE A 45 2.71 3.16 7.11
CA ILE A 45 1.70 2.37 6.40
C ILE A 45 0.63 1.86 7.38
N GLY A 46 1.05 1.27 8.50
CA GLY A 46 0.12 0.75 9.50
C GLY A 46 -0.77 1.85 10.08
N MET A 47 -0.18 2.98 10.46
CA MET A 47 -0.94 4.12 11.01
C MET A 47 -1.90 4.72 9.98
N ALA A 48 -1.48 4.82 8.71
CA ALA A 48 -2.33 5.31 7.63
C ALA A 48 -3.54 4.40 7.38
N VAL A 49 -3.33 3.09 7.40
CA VAL A 49 -4.39 2.09 7.24
C VAL A 49 -5.42 2.18 8.37
N GLU A 50 -4.97 2.23 9.63
CA GLU A 50 -5.86 2.39 10.78
C GLU A 50 -6.68 3.68 10.70
N GLN A 51 -6.03 4.80 10.39
CA GLN A 51 -6.71 6.09 10.26
C GLN A 51 -7.71 6.09 9.11
N LEU A 52 -7.38 5.44 7.98
CA LEU A 52 -8.28 5.33 6.83
C LEU A 52 -9.57 4.58 7.21
N PHE A 53 -9.47 3.43 7.89
CA PHE A 53 -10.65 2.68 8.32
C PHE A 53 -11.45 3.46 9.37
N HIS A 54 -10.80 4.13 10.30
CA HIS A 54 -11.48 5.00 11.27
C HIS A 54 -12.26 6.13 10.57
N ALA A 55 -11.66 6.82 9.60
CA ALA A 55 -12.34 7.87 8.85
C ALA A 55 -13.54 7.36 8.01
N VAL A 56 -13.45 6.13 7.49
CA VAL A 56 -14.57 5.45 6.81
C VAL A 56 -15.72 5.18 7.79
N GLU A 57 -15.44 4.70 8.99
CA GLU A 57 -16.44 4.45 10.04
C GLU A 57 -17.14 5.74 10.50
N GLU A 58 -16.40 6.85 10.57
CA GLU A 58 -16.94 8.17 10.91
C GLU A 58 -17.76 8.82 9.80
N THR A 59 -17.86 8.20 8.62
CA THR A 59 -18.60 8.72 7.45
C THR A 59 -19.76 7.78 7.07
N PRO A 60 -20.79 7.61 7.90
CA PRO A 60 -21.85 6.62 7.70
C PRO A 60 -22.76 6.92 6.50
N ASP A 61 -22.79 8.15 6.03
CA ASP A 61 -23.60 8.59 4.88
C ASP A 61 -23.01 8.19 3.52
N ARG A 62 -21.81 7.61 3.50
CA ARG A 62 -21.11 7.16 2.30
C ARG A 62 -20.84 5.66 2.35
N ARG A 63 -20.81 5.05 1.19
CA ARG A 63 -20.33 3.66 1.02
C ARG A 63 -18.97 3.68 0.38
N PHE A 64 -18.02 2.98 0.99
CA PHE A 64 -16.66 2.86 0.50
C PHE A 64 -16.41 1.43 0.02
N LEU A 65 -15.79 1.30 -1.15
CA LEU A 65 -15.20 0.06 -1.63
C LEU A 65 -13.68 0.20 -1.52
N MET A 66 -13.08 -0.58 -0.65
CA MET A 66 -11.65 -0.53 -0.39
C MET A 66 -10.97 -1.67 -1.11
N ASN A 67 -10.06 -1.33 -2.02
CA ASN A 67 -9.23 -2.29 -2.72
C ASN A 67 -7.77 -2.02 -2.41
N VAL A 68 -7.00 -3.08 -2.24
CA VAL A 68 -5.54 -3.03 -2.07
C VAL A 68 -4.87 -3.79 -3.21
N SER A 69 -3.82 -3.22 -3.76
CA SER A 69 -2.82 -3.88 -4.58
C SER A 69 -1.44 -3.64 -3.98
N TYR A 70 -0.54 -4.58 -4.19
CA TYR A 70 0.78 -4.52 -3.61
C TYR A 70 1.82 -5.04 -4.60
N MET A 71 2.73 -4.18 -5.01
CA MET A 71 3.76 -4.51 -5.99
C MET A 71 5.13 -3.99 -5.57
N GLU A 72 6.15 -4.58 -6.14
CA GLU A 72 7.52 -4.07 -6.11
C GLU A 72 8.05 -3.87 -7.51
N ILE A 73 9.01 -2.97 -7.65
CA ILE A 73 9.84 -2.84 -8.85
C ILE A 73 11.26 -3.23 -8.46
N TYR A 74 11.69 -4.36 -8.98
CA TYR A 74 13.03 -4.87 -8.75
C TYR A 74 13.69 -5.27 -10.08
N ASN A 75 14.89 -4.76 -10.31
CA ASN A 75 15.65 -5.02 -11.55
C ASN A 75 14.81 -4.78 -12.82
N GLU A 76 14.11 -3.62 -12.88
CA GLU A 76 13.24 -3.18 -13.99
C GLU A 76 12.00 -4.07 -14.23
N MET A 77 11.74 -5.03 -13.35
CA MET A 77 10.55 -5.88 -13.39
C MET A 77 9.53 -5.48 -12.32
N VAL A 78 8.26 -5.44 -12.70
CA VAL A 78 7.14 -5.22 -11.79
C VAL A 78 6.64 -6.58 -11.31
N ASN A 79 6.72 -6.84 -10.01
CA ASN A 79 6.26 -8.07 -9.39
C ASN A 79 5.03 -7.79 -8.52
N ASP A 80 3.98 -8.58 -8.72
CA ASP A 80 2.82 -8.58 -7.84
C ASP A 80 3.18 -9.33 -6.54
N LEU A 81 3.00 -8.66 -5.40
CA LEU A 81 3.31 -9.22 -4.08
C LEU A 81 2.09 -9.89 -3.42
N LEU A 82 0.89 -9.74 -4.00
CA LEU A 82 -0.32 -10.46 -3.58
C LEU A 82 -0.50 -11.79 -4.33
N CYS A 83 0.32 -12.01 -5.37
CA CYS A 83 0.38 -13.25 -6.12
C CYS A 83 1.32 -14.26 -5.45
N ASP A 84 0.97 -15.55 -5.48
CA ASP A 84 1.89 -16.61 -5.09
C ASP A 84 3.17 -16.51 -5.96
N SER A 85 4.34 -16.59 -5.31
CA SER A 85 5.63 -16.48 -5.98
C SER A 85 5.82 -17.45 -7.15
N LYS A 86 5.20 -18.64 -7.08
CA LYS A 86 5.21 -19.66 -8.14
C LYS A 86 4.37 -19.29 -9.36
N SER A 87 3.40 -18.39 -9.18
CA SER A 87 2.49 -17.93 -10.24
C SER A 87 2.91 -16.62 -10.87
N ARG A 88 4.00 -16.00 -10.40
CA ARG A 88 4.52 -14.75 -10.97
C ARG A 88 5.11 -14.98 -12.36
N PRO A 89 4.79 -14.12 -13.35
CA PRO A 89 5.41 -14.19 -14.67
C PRO A 89 6.94 -13.99 -14.58
N ALA A 90 7.72 -14.80 -15.29
CA ALA A 90 9.18 -14.72 -15.28
C ALA A 90 9.74 -13.36 -15.75
N GLY A 91 8.97 -12.57 -16.53
CA GLY A 91 9.35 -11.24 -17.01
C GLY A 91 8.69 -10.09 -16.24
N GLY A 92 8.03 -10.38 -15.11
CA GLY A 92 7.23 -9.39 -14.39
C GLY A 92 5.93 -8.99 -15.13
N LEU A 93 5.16 -8.11 -14.50
CA LEU A 93 3.95 -7.53 -15.08
C LEU A 93 4.30 -6.36 -16.02
N LYS A 94 3.40 -6.06 -16.95
CA LYS A 94 3.60 -4.99 -17.93
C LYS A 94 2.92 -3.71 -17.47
N VAL A 95 3.63 -2.59 -17.58
CA VAL A 95 3.04 -1.26 -17.46
C VAL A 95 2.44 -0.87 -18.80
N ARG A 96 1.19 -0.44 -18.79
CA ARG A 96 0.40 0.02 -19.94
C ARG A 96 -0.08 1.43 -19.73
N GLU A 97 -0.51 2.05 -20.81
CA GLU A 97 -1.12 3.37 -20.82
C GLU A 97 -2.50 3.31 -21.49
N ASN A 98 -3.47 3.99 -20.91
CA ASN A 98 -4.79 4.21 -21.47
C ASN A 98 -5.19 5.69 -21.30
N GLU A 99 -6.43 6.04 -21.61
CA GLU A 99 -6.95 7.42 -21.51
C GLU A 99 -6.94 7.97 -20.07
N GLU A 100 -6.95 7.09 -19.06
CA GLU A 100 -6.90 7.46 -17.63
C GLU A 100 -5.46 7.56 -17.09
N GLY A 101 -4.45 7.11 -17.85
CA GLY A 101 -3.04 7.14 -17.50
C GLY A 101 -2.36 5.78 -17.49
N PHE A 102 -1.30 5.64 -16.69
CA PHE A 102 -0.54 4.40 -16.59
C PHE A 102 -1.15 3.42 -15.59
N TYR A 103 -1.15 2.15 -15.94
CA TYR A 103 -1.60 1.06 -15.06
C TYR A 103 -0.71 -0.18 -15.26
N VAL A 104 -0.76 -1.08 -14.30
CA VAL A 104 -0.06 -2.38 -14.37
C VAL A 104 -1.07 -3.45 -14.76
N GLU A 105 -0.85 -4.06 -15.93
CA GLU A 105 -1.70 -5.12 -16.48
C GLU A 105 -1.64 -6.35 -15.56
N ASP A 106 -2.80 -6.97 -15.30
CA ASP A 106 -2.95 -8.17 -14.46
C ASP A 106 -2.51 -8.03 -12.99
N LEU A 107 -2.28 -6.81 -12.49
CA LEU A 107 -2.00 -6.58 -11.07
C LEU A 107 -3.22 -6.95 -10.22
N ILE A 108 -3.02 -7.85 -9.25
CA ILE A 108 -4.10 -8.30 -8.37
C ILE A 108 -4.59 -7.15 -7.49
N GLN A 109 -5.91 -6.98 -7.46
CA GLN A 109 -6.60 -6.13 -6.50
C GLN A 109 -7.43 -7.01 -5.56
N LYS A 110 -7.28 -6.82 -4.26
CA LYS A 110 -8.07 -7.49 -3.23
C LYS A 110 -9.00 -6.49 -2.57
N THR A 111 -10.29 -6.79 -2.56
CA THR A 111 -11.25 -6.05 -1.74
C THR A 111 -11.00 -6.40 -0.27
N VAL A 112 -10.94 -5.38 0.57
CA VAL A 112 -10.67 -5.50 1.99
C VAL A 112 -11.76 -4.79 2.80
N THR A 113 -12.04 -5.32 3.97
CA THR A 113 -13.09 -4.84 4.87
C THR A 113 -12.56 -4.41 6.23
N SER A 114 -11.28 -4.66 6.52
CA SER A 114 -10.65 -4.27 7.76
C SER A 114 -9.16 -3.96 7.61
N ALA A 115 -8.62 -3.20 8.56
CA ALA A 115 -7.20 -2.90 8.65
C ALA A 115 -6.36 -4.19 8.82
N GLU A 116 -6.86 -5.17 9.59
CA GLU A 116 -6.18 -6.44 9.84
C GLU A 116 -5.96 -7.25 8.55
N GLU A 117 -6.87 -7.18 7.59
CA GLU A 117 -6.69 -7.84 6.30
C GLU A 117 -5.50 -7.25 5.54
N ILE A 118 -5.36 -5.92 5.52
CA ILE A 118 -4.21 -5.25 4.89
C ILE A 118 -2.92 -5.61 5.63
N HIS A 119 -2.90 -5.53 6.96
CA HIS A 119 -1.74 -5.92 7.78
C HIS A 119 -1.29 -7.36 7.49
N ARG A 120 -2.22 -8.29 7.29
CA ARG A 120 -1.92 -9.68 6.95
C ARG A 120 -1.20 -9.78 5.59
N TYR A 121 -1.64 -9.05 4.58
CA TYR A 121 -0.97 -9.02 3.28
C TYR A 121 0.44 -8.45 3.39
N LEU A 122 0.64 -7.36 4.12
CA LEU A 122 1.96 -6.75 4.34
C LEU A 122 2.92 -7.71 5.06
N LEU A 123 2.46 -8.39 6.12
CA LEU A 123 3.27 -9.34 6.89
C LEU A 123 3.67 -10.58 6.08
N CYS A 124 2.79 -11.09 5.22
CA CYS A 124 3.11 -12.21 4.34
C CYS A 124 4.27 -11.87 3.40
N THR A 125 4.33 -10.62 2.94
CA THR A 125 5.35 -10.17 2.00
C THR A 125 6.69 -9.92 2.68
N ILE A 126 6.70 -9.29 3.86
CA ILE A 126 7.95 -9.04 4.62
C ILE A 126 8.68 -10.36 4.93
N ARG A 127 7.95 -11.45 5.21
CA ARG A 127 8.54 -12.78 5.46
C ARG A 127 9.18 -13.44 4.24
N LEU A 128 8.87 -12.99 3.03
CA LEU A 128 9.49 -13.53 1.81
C LEU A 128 10.89 -12.97 1.56
N TYR A 129 11.25 -11.87 2.21
CA TYR A 129 12.53 -11.15 2.04
C TYR A 129 13.42 -11.20 3.30
N SER A 130 13.01 -11.91 4.34
CA SER A 130 13.82 -12.20 5.54
C SER A 130 14.37 -13.60 5.48
#